data_caed5d6cd5eaf7c131b24afaace06ddd
#
_entry.id   caed5d6cd5eaf7c131b24afaace06ddd
#
_cell.length_a   1.000
_cell.length_b   1.000
_cell.length_c   1.000
_cell.angle_alpha   90.00
_cell.angle_beta   90.00
_cell.angle_gamma   90.00
#
_symmetry.space_group_name_H-M   'P 1'
#
loop_
_entity.id
_entity.type
_entity.pdbx_description
1 polymer ?
#
loop_
_entity_poly.entity_id
_entity_poly.type
_entity_poly.pdbx_seq_one_letter_code
_entity_poly.pdbx_strand_id
1 'polypeptide(L)'
;SGYVLLFQAKAKKLTLESRKGNIPKISDDFAKSIQHAYNQAFECGEILLSNEYIAKVDEQIIQLPKIDFCFPICILSEHFPALTAQVRWLLKENIHKNISNALVIDVYLLDLMQKTLSKPLDFMHFIKSFSNARKIFLANNQIELLAVHLKRNFLCSDGADIFYLEDGFSAD
;
A
#
# COMPACT_ATOMS: atom_id res chain seq x y z
N SER A 1 16.11 -11.71 -9.91
CA SER A 1 15.32 -10.46 -9.90
C SER A 1 15.10 -10.01 -8.47
N GLY A 2 15.49 -8.77 -8.17
CA GLY A 2 15.36 -8.18 -6.84
C GLY A 2 14.05 -7.40 -6.70
N TYR A 3 13.19 -7.81 -5.76
CA TYR A 3 12.02 -7.04 -5.36
C TYR A 3 12.30 -6.34 -4.02
N VAL A 4 11.90 -5.07 -3.91
CA VAL A 4 12.08 -4.28 -2.69
C VAL A 4 10.73 -3.73 -2.22
N LEU A 5 10.46 -3.86 -0.91
CA LEU A 5 9.34 -3.23 -0.24
C LEU A 5 9.82 -1.94 0.44
N LEU A 6 9.22 -0.82 0.08
CA LEU A 6 9.59 0.52 0.56
C LEU A 6 8.57 0.98 1.58
N PHE A 7 8.83 0.72 2.84
CA PHE A 7 7.95 1.07 3.94
C PHE A 7 8.14 2.52 4.38
N GLN A 8 7.06 3.30 4.37
CA GLN A 8 7.00 4.66 4.92
C GLN A 8 5.90 4.75 5.96
N ALA A 9 6.29 4.87 7.22
CA ALA A 9 5.36 5.00 8.34
C ALA A 9 5.08 6.48 8.66
N LYS A 10 3.83 6.83 8.89
CA LYS A 10 3.40 8.16 9.29
C LYS A 10 2.54 8.09 10.55
N ALA A 11 3.01 8.78 11.59
CA ALA A 11 2.30 8.90 12.86
C ALA A 11 1.27 10.05 12.86
N LYS A 12 1.14 10.79 11.76
CA LYS A 12 0.19 11.91 11.69
C LYS A 12 -1.24 11.39 11.76
N LYS A 13 -1.97 11.90 12.74
CA LYS A 13 -3.41 11.64 12.95
C LYS A 13 -4.25 12.60 12.11
N LEU A 14 -5.44 12.16 11.71
CA LEU A 14 -6.44 13.06 11.17
C LEU A 14 -6.86 14.09 12.24
N THR A 15 -6.93 15.35 11.84
CA THR A 15 -7.42 16.41 12.73
C THR A 15 -8.90 16.18 13.08
N LEU A 16 -9.34 16.77 14.19
CA LEU A 16 -10.75 16.67 14.61
C LEU A 16 -11.71 17.19 13.53
N GLU A 17 -11.31 18.24 12.83
CA GLU A 17 -12.10 18.81 11.73
C GLU A 17 -12.23 17.84 10.54
N SER A 18 -11.15 17.14 10.20
CA SER A 18 -11.19 16.08 9.18
C SER A 18 -12.13 14.95 9.58
N ARG A 19 -12.10 14.53 10.86
CA ARG A 19 -12.99 13.49 11.40
C ARG A 19 -14.47 13.90 11.39
N LYS A 20 -14.75 15.23 11.44
CA LYS A 20 -16.11 15.77 11.30
C LYS A 20 -16.56 15.95 9.85
N GLY A 21 -15.75 15.52 8.87
CA GLY A 21 -16.12 15.57 7.45
C GLY A 21 -15.74 16.88 6.75
N ASN A 22 -14.88 17.72 7.32
CA ASN A 22 -14.43 18.93 6.65
C ASN A 22 -13.49 18.57 5.49
N ILE A 23 -14.01 18.61 4.25
CA ILE A 23 -13.33 18.19 3.01
C ILE A 23 -11.97 18.87 2.80
N PRO A 24 -11.83 20.23 2.93
CA PRO A 24 -10.53 20.88 2.81
C PRO A 24 -9.51 20.35 3.83
N LYS A 25 -9.92 20.06 5.06
CA LYS A 25 -9.05 19.52 6.10
C LYS A 25 -8.67 18.07 5.84
N ILE A 26 -9.59 17.26 5.35
CA ILE A 26 -9.30 15.88 4.90
C ILE A 26 -8.23 15.91 3.82
N SER A 27 -8.38 16.77 2.82
CA SER A 27 -7.39 16.91 1.74
C SER A 27 -6.01 17.35 2.23
N ASP A 28 -5.95 18.32 3.17
CA ASP A 28 -4.69 18.80 3.77
C ASP A 28 -4.02 17.71 4.62
N ASP A 29 -4.79 17.03 5.46
CA ASP A 29 -4.27 15.92 6.27
C ASP A 29 -3.79 14.75 5.40
N PHE A 30 -4.52 14.43 4.34
CA PHE A 30 -4.12 13.42 3.37
C PHE A 30 -2.80 13.79 2.68
N ALA A 31 -2.68 15.03 2.20
CA ALA A 31 -1.48 15.51 1.54
C ALA A 31 -0.25 15.44 2.45
N LYS A 32 -0.40 15.85 3.72
CA LYS A 32 0.68 15.88 4.72
C LYS A 32 1.03 14.50 5.31
N SER A 33 0.20 13.49 5.10
CA SER A 33 0.43 12.13 5.58
C SER A 33 0.70 11.17 4.42
N ILE A 34 -0.35 10.74 3.76
CA ILE A 34 -0.28 9.64 2.77
C ILE A 34 0.48 10.08 1.51
N GLN A 35 0.13 11.23 0.94
CA GLN A 35 0.82 11.72 -0.26
C GLN A 35 2.32 11.94 -0.01
N HIS A 36 2.66 12.53 1.15
CA HIS A 36 4.06 12.74 1.50
C HIS A 36 4.82 11.41 1.73
N ALA A 37 4.17 10.42 2.38
CA ALA A 37 4.76 9.09 2.55
C ALA A 37 5.01 8.41 1.19
N TYR A 38 4.02 8.49 0.30
CA TYR A 38 4.15 7.96 -1.05
C TYR A 38 5.30 8.60 -1.82
N ASN A 39 5.38 9.93 -1.83
CA ASN A 39 6.44 10.65 -2.54
C ASN A 39 7.83 10.21 -2.04
N GLN A 40 8.03 10.11 -0.72
CA GLN A 40 9.29 9.61 -0.15
C GLN A 40 9.61 8.17 -0.57
N ALA A 41 8.61 7.28 -0.57
CA ALA A 41 8.80 5.91 -1.02
C ALA A 41 9.11 5.85 -2.52
N PHE A 42 8.43 6.65 -3.32
CA PHE A 42 8.63 6.71 -4.77
C PHE A 42 10.04 7.22 -5.12
N GLU A 43 10.47 8.35 -4.55
CA GLU A 43 11.82 8.90 -4.71
C GLU A 43 12.91 7.91 -4.28
N CYS A 44 12.71 7.21 -3.16
CA CYS A 44 13.61 6.15 -2.73
C CYS A 44 13.67 5.02 -3.77
N GLY A 45 12.54 4.64 -4.36
CA GLY A 45 12.47 3.64 -5.42
C GLY A 45 13.23 4.06 -6.67
N GLU A 46 13.11 5.32 -7.10
CA GLU A 46 13.87 5.85 -8.25
C GLU A 46 15.39 5.80 -7.99
N ILE A 47 15.82 6.21 -6.79
CA ILE A 47 17.25 6.13 -6.40
C ILE A 47 17.74 4.68 -6.43
N LEU A 48 16.98 3.75 -5.87
CA LEU A 48 17.37 2.34 -5.85
C LEU A 48 17.43 1.73 -7.25
N LEU A 49 16.55 2.11 -8.14
CA LEU A 49 16.53 1.62 -9.53
C LEU A 49 17.61 2.26 -10.41
N SER A 50 18.12 3.46 -10.06
CA SER A 50 19.21 4.09 -10.78
C SER A 50 20.54 3.35 -10.59
N ASN A 51 20.70 2.56 -9.53
CA ASN A 51 21.94 1.95 -9.07
C ASN A 51 23.07 2.96 -8.76
N GLU A 52 22.74 4.24 -8.61
CA GLU A 52 23.65 5.34 -8.28
C GLU A 52 23.53 5.71 -6.79
N TYR A 53 23.71 4.75 -5.90
CA TYR A 53 23.60 4.97 -4.45
C TYR A 53 24.63 4.16 -3.66
N ILE A 54 24.89 4.61 -2.45
CA ILE A 54 25.68 3.88 -1.45
C ILE A 54 24.74 3.54 -0.29
N ALA A 55 24.43 2.26 -0.13
CA ALA A 55 23.64 1.80 1.01
C ALA A 55 24.52 1.69 2.26
N LYS A 56 24.05 2.24 3.39
CA LYS A 56 24.73 2.16 4.68
C LYS A 56 23.79 1.69 5.77
N VAL A 57 24.27 0.85 6.65
CA VAL A 57 23.63 0.47 7.91
C VAL A 57 24.67 0.64 9.02
N ASP A 58 24.37 1.42 10.04
CA ASP A 58 25.30 1.73 11.15
C ASP A 58 26.70 2.12 10.66
N GLU A 59 26.78 3.07 9.71
CA GLU A 59 27.99 3.57 9.04
C GLU A 59 28.74 2.52 8.17
N GLN A 60 28.29 1.28 8.13
CA GLN A 60 28.86 0.24 7.29
C GLN A 60 28.23 0.24 5.89
N ILE A 61 29.05 0.24 4.87
CA ILE A 61 28.59 0.11 3.48
C ILE A 61 28.11 -1.33 3.27
N ILE A 62 26.86 -1.46 2.83
CA ILE A 62 26.27 -2.74 2.44
C ILE A 62 26.06 -2.78 0.93
N GLN A 63 26.33 -3.93 0.33
CA GLN A 63 25.98 -4.16 -1.07
C GLN A 63 24.57 -4.75 -1.15
N LEU A 64 23.67 -4.03 -1.79
CA LEU A 64 22.35 -4.57 -2.11
C LEU A 64 22.40 -5.36 -3.42
N PRO A 65 21.59 -6.43 -3.55
CA PRO A 65 21.45 -7.11 -4.83
C PRO A 65 20.84 -6.15 -5.87
N LYS A 66 21.01 -6.46 -7.14
CA LYS A 66 20.36 -5.69 -8.21
C LYS A 66 18.85 -5.65 -8.00
N ILE A 67 18.30 -4.44 -7.93
CA ILE A 67 16.88 -4.20 -7.73
C ILE A 67 16.21 -4.03 -9.10
N ASP A 68 15.18 -4.83 -9.34
CA ASP A 68 14.44 -4.81 -10.60
C ASP A 68 13.06 -4.16 -10.43
N PHE A 69 12.48 -4.19 -9.21
CA PHE A 69 11.13 -3.67 -8.97
C PHE A 69 10.93 -3.23 -7.52
N CYS A 70 10.20 -2.11 -7.33
CA CYS A 70 9.92 -1.53 -6.03
C CYS A 70 8.40 -1.48 -5.75
N PHE A 71 8.03 -1.72 -4.48
CA PHE A 71 6.66 -1.65 -3.99
C PHE A 71 6.57 -0.61 -2.86
N PRO A 72 6.03 0.61 -3.11
CA PRO A 72 5.77 1.59 -2.07
C PRO A 72 4.67 1.10 -1.13
N ILE A 73 4.93 1.14 0.18
CA ILE A 73 3.98 0.76 1.23
C ILE A 73 3.92 1.87 2.26
N CYS A 74 2.77 2.55 2.33
CA CYS A 74 2.53 3.61 3.30
C CYS A 74 1.76 3.05 4.49
N ILE A 75 2.31 3.18 5.69
CA ILE A 75 1.72 2.67 6.93
C ILE A 75 1.20 3.84 7.76
N LEU A 76 -0.07 3.77 8.13
CA LEU A 76 -0.75 4.71 9.01
C LEU A 76 -0.82 4.16 10.43
N SER A 77 -0.59 5.02 11.43
CA SER A 77 -0.66 4.64 12.84
C SER A 77 -2.09 4.46 13.36
N GLU A 78 -3.08 4.96 12.65
CA GLU A 78 -4.50 4.88 13.03
C GLU A 78 -5.32 4.18 11.94
N HIS A 79 -6.39 3.53 12.39
CA HIS A 79 -7.34 2.86 11.51
C HIS A 79 -8.35 3.85 10.92
N PHE A 80 -8.26 4.07 9.61
CA PHE A 80 -9.19 4.89 8.84
C PHE A 80 -9.68 4.14 7.60
N PRO A 81 -10.59 3.16 7.77
CA PRO A 81 -10.99 2.27 6.68
C PRO A 81 -11.49 3.03 5.45
N ALA A 82 -12.36 4.01 5.63
CA ALA A 82 -12.90 4.81 4.54
C ALA A 82 -11.80 5.57 3.77
N LEU A 83 -10.79 6.09 4.47
CA LEU A 83 -9.69 6.82 3.84
C LEU A 83 -8.75 5.88 3.08
N THR A 84 -8.41 4.73 3.68
CA THR A 84 -7.54 3.74 3.03
C THR A 84 -8.22 3.08 1.83
N ALA A 85 -9.52 2.85 1.89
CA ALA A 85 -10.29 2.34 0.76
C ALA A 85 -10.39 3.36 -0.39
N GLN A 86 -10.44 4.66 -0.07
CA GLN A 86 -10.56 5.75 -1.03
C GLN A 86 -9.23 6.31 -1.53
N VAL A 87 -8.09 5.79 -1.07
CA VAL A 87 -6.75 6.24 -1.47
C VAL A 87 -6.60 6.39 -2.98
N ARG A 88 -7.13 5.44 -3.75
CA ARG A 88 -7.05 5.44 -5.21
C ARG A 88 -7.65 6.69 -5.88
N TRP A 89 -8.58 7.38 -5.21
CA TRP A 89 -9.21 8.60 -5.72
C TRP A 89 -8.45 9.87 -5.32
N LEU A 90 -7.73 9.81 -4.21
CA LEU A 90 -7.08 10.96 -3.59
C LEU A 90 -5.58 10.99 -3.85
N LEU A 91 -4.94 9.82 -3.96
CA LEU A 91 -3.50 9.71 -4.15
C LEU A 91 -3.10 10.04 -5.59
N LYS A 92 -2.24 11.03 -5.71
CA LYS A 92 -1.60 11.37 -6.98
C LYS A 92 -0.36 10.50 -7.13
N GLU A 93 -0.45 9.47 -7.95
CA GLU A 93 0.65 8.53 -8.20
C GLU A 93 1.42 8.90 -9.46
N ASN A 94 2.73 8.81 -9.37
CA ASN A 94 3.62 8.90 -10.52
C ASN A 94 3.66 7.54 -11.24
N ILE A 95 3.82 7.58 -12.56
CA ILE A 95 3.90 6.36 -13.37
C ILE A 95 5.38 6.02 -13.58
N HIS A 96 5.76 4.83 -13.15
CA HIS A 96 7.09 4.28 -13.42
C HIS A 96 6.97 2.77 -13.70
N LYS A 97 7.67 2.28 -14.75
CA LYS A 97 7.54 0.87 -15.19
C LYS A 97 7.96 -0.17 -14.14
N ASN A 98 8.86 0.21 -13.23
CA ASN A 98 9.47 -0.67 -12.23
C ASN A 98 9.10 -0.27 -10.78
N ILE A 99 8.14 0.62 -10.60
CA ILE A 99 7.57 0.96 -9.29
C ILE A 99 6.06 0.73 -9.36
N SER A 100 5.55 -0.07 -8.45
CA SER A 100 4.10 -0.34 -8.40
C SER A 100 3.31 0.85 -7.88
N ASN A 101 2.00 0.78 -8.06
CA ASN A 101 1.08 1.62 -7.29
C ASN A 101 1.28 1.38 -5.79
N ALA A 102 1.08 2.42 -4.97
CA ALA A 102 1.27 2.30 -3.53
C ALA A 102 0.22 1.42 -2.84
N LEU A 103 0.66 0.61 -1.91
CA LEU A 103 -0.21 -0.01 -0.90
C LEU A 103 -0.27 0.93 0.30
N VAL A 104 -1.46 1.40 0.66
CA VAL A 104 -1.67 2.22 1.85
C VAL A 104 -2.46 1.40 2.85
N ILE A 105 -1.88 1.10 3.99
CA ILE A 105 -2.45 0.26 5.05
C ILE A 105 -2.28 0.92 6.41
N ASP A 106 -3.02 0.45 7.39
CA ASP A 106 -2.77 0.79 8.79
C ASP A 106 -2.01 -0.33 9.53
N VAL A 107 -1.60 -0.02 10.75
CA VAL A 107 -0.85 -0.98 11.59
C VAL A 107 -1.66 -2.23 11.91
N TYR A 108 -2.99 -2.15 11.99
CA TYR A 108 -3.85 -3.29 12.30
C TYR A 108 -3.91 -4.27 11.14
N LEU A 109 -4.06 -3.74 9.92
CA LEU A 109 -4.02 -4.59 8.72
C LEU A 109 -2.63 -5.22 8.54
N LEU A 110 -1.55 -4.48 8.81
CA LEU A 110 -0.20 -5.02 8.76
C LEU A 110 -0.02 -6.18 9.75
N ASP A 111 -0.51 -6.03 10.99
CA ASP A 111 -0.48 -7.11 12.00
C ASP A 111 -1.30 -8.34 11.54
N LEU A 112 -2.47 -8.11 10.96
CA LEU A 112 -3.28 -9.19 10.40
C LEU A 112 -2.58 -9.89 9.23
N MET A 113 -1.97 -9.13 8.32
CA MET A 113 -1.18 -9.67 7.22
C MET A 113 -0.01 -10.53 7.72
N GLN A 114 0.70 -10.07 8.76
CA GLN A 114 1.79 -10.84 9.37
C GLN A 114 1.30 -12.19 9.92
N LYS A 115 0.12 -12.22 10.52
CA LYS A 115 -0.47 -13.44 11.10
C LYS A 115 -0.99 -14.41 10.04
N THR A 116 -1.52 -13.89 8.95
CA THR A 116 -2.18 -14.70 7.90
C THR A 116 -1.24 -15.05 6.74
N LEU A 117 -0.30 -14.17 6.41
CA LEU A 117 0.70 -14.34 5.34
C LEU A 117 2.07 -14.63 5.96
N SER A 118 2.17 -15.77 6.66
CA SER A 118 3.33 -16.11 7.50
C SER A 118 4.64 -16.34 6.73
N LYS A 119 4.56 -16.62 5.42
CA LYS A 119 5.74 -16.81 4.57
C LYS A 119 6.05 -15.55 3.78
N PRO A 120 7.33 -15.16 3.65
CA PRO A 120 7.71 -13.97 2.85
C PRO A 120 7.17 -13.99 1.42
N LEU A 121 7.08 -15.16 0.80
CA LEU A 121 6.54 -15.30 -0.56
C LEU A 121 5.04 -15.03 -0.62
N ASP A 122 4.26 -15.45 0.39
CA ASP A 122 2.82 -15.19 0.46
C ASP A 122 2.56 -13.69 0.61
N PHE A 123 3.37 -13.01 1.45
CA PHE A 123 3.32 -11.57 1.62
C PHE A 123 3.63 -10.83 0.31
N MET A 124 4.70 -11.21 -0.38
CA MET A 124 5.07 -10.64 -1.68
C MET A 124 4.00 -10.90 -2.74
N HIS A 125 3.43 -12.10 -2.74
CA HIS A 125 2.35 -12.46 -3.66
C HIS A 125 1.10 -11.59 -3.42
N PHE A 126 0.72 -11.39 -2.16
CA PHE A 126 -0.37 -10.48 -1.82
C PHE A 126 -0.12 -9.06 -2.33
N ILE A 127 1.05 -8.46 -2.01
CA ILE A 127 1.40 -7.10 -2.42
C ILE A 127 1.32 -6.94 -3.95
N LYS A 128 1.91 -7.88 -4.69
CA LYS A 128 1.90 -7.86 -6.14
C LYS A 128 0.49 -8.00 -6.72
N SER A 129 -0.29 -8.93 -6.19
CA SER A 129 -1.66 -9.18 -6.63
C SER A 129 -2.58 -8.01 -6.29
N PHE A 130 -2.44 -7.43 -5.09
CA PHE A 130 -3.17 -6.25 -4.66
C PHE A 130 -2.88 -5.04 -5.58
N SER A 131 -1.62 -4.78 -5.89
CA SER A 131 -1.23 -3.68 -6.78
C SER A 131 -1.92 -3.76 -8.15
N ASN A 132 -2.10 -4.96 -8.68
CA ASN A 132 -2.80 -5.21 -9.94
C ASN A 132 -4.33 -5.13 -9.78
N ALA A 133 -4.86 -5.70 -8.70
CA ALA A 133 -6.30 -5.86 -8.47
C ALA A 133 -6.99 -4.59 -7.96
N ARG A 134 -6.26 -3.67 -7.30
CA ARG A 134 -6.85 -2.49 -6.64
C ARG A 134 -7.68 -1.58 -7.56
N LYS A 135 -7.49 -1.64 -8.86
CA LYS A 135 -8.29 -0.88 -9.83
C LYS A 135 -9.63 -1.53 -10.11
N ILE A 136 -9.72 -2.82 -9.89
CA ILE A 136 -10.86 -3.67 -10.23
C ILE A 136 -11.75 -3.88 -9.01
N PHE A 137 -11.16 -4.08 -7.83
CA PHE A 137 -11.91 -4.33 -6.60
C PHE A 137 -12.26 -3.04 -5.87
N LEU A 138 -13.53 -2.90 -5.51
CA LEU A 138 -14.06 -1.89 -4.60
C LEU A 138 -14.44 -2.57 -3.30
N ALA A 139 -13.85 -2.12 -2.20
CA ALA A 139 -14.12 -2.64 -0.87
C ALA A 139 -14.33 -1.47 0.11
N ASN A 140 -15.18 -1.66 1.11
CA ASN A 140 -15.40 -0.68 2.17
C ASN A 140 -14.20 -0.59 3.12
N ASN A 141 -13.46 -1.69 3.24
CA ASN A 141 -12.20 -1.73 3.97
C ASN A 141 -11.20 -2.69 3.31
N GLN A 142 -9.93 -2.58 3.66
CA GLN A 142 -8.88 -3.37 3.04
C GLN A 142 -8.78 -4.81 3.60
N ILE A 143 -9.42 -5.09 4.73
CA ILE A 143 -9.51 -6.46 5.29
C ILE A 143 -10.27 -7.36 4.32
N GLU A 144 -11.31 -6.81 3.68
CA GLU A 144 -12.07 -7.53 2.64
C GLU A 144 -11.17 -7.94 1.47
N LEU A 145 -10.26 -7.05 1.06
CA LEU A 145 -9.30 -7.37 -0.01
C LEU A 145 -8.31 -8.47 0.40
N LEU A 146 -7.88 -8.46 1.66
CA LEU A 146 -7.06 -9.56 2.20
C LEU A 146 -7.84 -10.88 2.21
N ALA A 147 -9.11 -10.85 2.62
CA ALA A 147 -9.98 -12.03 2.60
C ALA A 147 -10.20 -12.58 1.18
N VAL A 148 -10.41 -11.71 0.19
CA VAL A 148 -10.46 -12.11 -1.23
C VAL A 148 -9.20 -12.83 -1.66
N HIS A 149 -8.04 -12.28 -1.29
CA HIS A 149 -6.76 -12.89 -1.61
C HIS A 149 -6.61 -14.28 -0.98
N LEU A 150 -6.91 -14.40 0.31
CA LEU A 150 -6.81 -15.67 1.03
C LEU A 150 -7.78 -16.74 0.52
N LYS A 151 -8.99 -16.34 0.11
CA LYS A 151 -10.01 -17.27 -0.41
C LYS A 151 -9.83 -17.58 -1.90
N ARG A 152 -9.42 -16.62 -2.72
CA ARG A 152 -9.47 -16.71 -4.19
C ARG A 152 -8.25 -16.15 -4.93
N ASN A 153 -7.18 -15.73 -4.26
CA ASN A 153 -5.97 -15.12 -4.86
C ASN A 153 -6.29 -13.96 -5.83
N PHE A 154 -7.31 -13.14 -5.54
CA PHE A 154 -7.82 -12.11 -6.46
C PHE A 154 -8.22 -12.66 -7.85
N LEU A 155 -8.57 -13.93 -7.95
CA LEU A 155 -9.07 -14.48 -9.21
C LEU A 155 -10.45 -13.92 -9.50
N CYS A 156 -10.56 -13.28 -10.65
CA CYS A 156 -11.80 -12.74 -11.20
C CYS A 156 -12.20 -13.51 -12.43
N SER A 157 -13.48 -13.54 -12.74
CA SER A 157 -13.94 -13.99 -14.05
C SER A 157 -13.47 -13.00 -15.11
N ASP A 158 -12.93 -13.49 -16.22
CA ASP A 158 -12.53 -12.67 -17.36
C ASP A 158 -13.72 -11.78 -17.82
N GLY A 159 -13.46 -10.48 -17.97
CA GLY A 159 -14.42 -9.53 -18.53
C GLY A 159 -15.21 -8.66 -17.56
N ALA A 160 -14.95 -8.74 -16.24
CA ALA A 160 -15.55 -7.79 -15.31
C ALA A 160 -14.65 -6.56 -15.10
N ASP A 161 -15.22 -5.37 -15.27
CA ASP A 161 -14.49 -4.11 -15.11
C ASP A 161 -14.33 -3.71 -13.66
N ILE A 162 -15.32 -4.02 -12.80
CA ILE A 162 -15.34 -3.65 -11.37
C ILE A 162 -16.04 -4.73 -10.56
N PHE A 163 -15.45 -5.12 -9.43
CA PHE A 163 -16.04 -5.99 -8.42
C PHE A 163 -16.36 -5.21 -7.15
N TYR A 164 -17.62 -5.27 -6.73
CA TYR A 164 -18.04 -4.82 -5.41
C TYR A 164 -18.00 -6.02 -4.45
N LEU A 165 -17.39 -5.82 -3.28
CA LEU A 165 -17.44 -6.80 -2.21
C LEU A 165 -18.57 -6.45 -1.27
N GLU A 166 -19.46 -7.39 -1.04
CA GLU A 166 -20.57 -7.23 -0.09
C GLU A 166 -20.04 -7.25 1.35
N ASP A 167 -20.78 -6.56 2.23
CA ASP A 167 -20.52 -6.60 3.67
C ASP A 167 -20.60 -8.05 4.17
N GLY A 168 -19.61 -8.46 4.96
CA GLY A 168 -19.51 -9.82 5.47
C GLY A 168 -18.70 -10.80 4.63
N PHE A 169 -18.14 -10.40 3.48
CA PHE A 169 -17.28 -11.29 2.70
C PHE A 169 -16.08 -11.83 3.50
N SER A 170 -15.63 -11.07 4.51
CA SER A 170 -14.54 -11.44 5.41
C SER A 170 -14.99 -12.24 6.64
N ALA A 171 -16.29 -12.47 6.83
CA ALA A 171 -16.83 -13.09 8.05
C ALA A 171 -16.72 -14.63 8.09
N ASP A 172 -16.46 -15.28 6.95
CA ASP A 172 -16.23 -16.72 6.83
C ASP A 172 -14.71 -17.00 6.80
#